data_23f6ef187bdcd2fc6f515711164c1660
#
_entry.id   23f6ef187bdcd2fc6f515711164c1660
#
_cell.length_a   1.000
_cell.length_b   1.000
_cell.length_c   1.000
_cell.angle_alpha   90.00
_cell.angle_beta   90.00
_cell.angle_gamma   90.00
#
_symmetry.space_group_name_H-M   'P 1'
#
loop_
_entity.id
_entity.type
_entity.pdbx_description
1 polymer ?
#
loop_
_entity_poly.entity_id
_entity_poly.type
_entity_poly.pdbx_seq_one_letter_code
_entity_poly.pdbx_strand_id
1 'polypeptide(L)'
;MKTNITFICLLQNYSKNVAKLVCDKLDMYFVDVEDMLEFELGDETHILNMLGNKEGKKYMKETEVKVVKRIASFENTLVCIEPTTLFSNKNFDRLKKTSYIVYLQISPKFLSKRAEETKDIIDEKFLTIAFTEKDKMYVDNSDIVLNCSVYKEKKAFKKLISAINSFFKKSKKEEE
;
A
#
# COMPACT_ATOMS: atom_id res chain seq x y z
N MET A 1 -18.06 -1.97 10.09
CA MET A 1 -17.03 -1.20 10.83
C MET A 1 -15.67 -1.49 10.18
N LYS A 2 -14.78 -0.50 10.04
CA LYS A 2 -13.43 -0.74 9.51
C LYS A 2 -12.58 -1.41 10.59
N THR A 3 -11.98 -2.55 10.25
CA THR A 3 -11.12 -3.33 11.17
C THR A 3 -9.68 -3.44 10.65
N ASN A 4 -9.45 -3.03 9.39
CA ASN A 4 -8.17 -3.17 8.70
C ASN A 4 -7.45 -1.83 8.55
N ILE A 5 -6.16 -1.90 8.26
CA ILE A 5 -5.32 -0.77 7.86
C ILE A 5 -4.73 -1.11 6.48
N THR A 6 -4.79 -0.19 5.52
CA THR A 6 -4.13 -0.38 4.22
C THR A 6 -3.05 0.66 4.04
N PHE A 7 -1.80 0.22 3.86
CA PHE A 7 -0.66 1.05 3.52
C PHE A 7 -0.53 1.18 2.01
N ILE A 8 -0.40 2.40 1.55
CA ILE A 8 -0.04 2.73 0.16
C ILE A 8 1.35 3.34 0.20
N CYS A 9 2.29 2.79 -0.56
CA CYS A 9 3.66 3.30 -0.66
C CYS A 9 4.27 2.94 -2.02
N LEU A 10 5.08 3.84 -2.58
CA LEU A 10 5.82 3.60 -3.83
C LEU A 10 7.02 2.66 -3.65
N LEU A 11 7.49 2.43 -2.42
CA LEU A 11 8.59 1.54 -2.11
C LEU A 11 8.08 0.36 -1.29
N GLN A 12 8.02 -0.80 -1.93
CA GLN A 12 7.43 -2.01 -1.38
C GLN A 12 8.19 -2.52 -0.14
N ASN A 13 9.51 -2.70 -0.24
CA ASN A 13 10.30 -3.19 0.89
C ASN A 13 10.26 -2.22 2.07
N TYR A 14 10.28 -0.91 1.80
CA TYR A 14 10.12 0.09 2.86
C TYR A 14 8.77 -0.05 3.56
N SER A 15 7.67 -0.15 2.81
CA SER A 15 6.34 -0.30 3.39
C SER A 15 6.19 -1.61 4.15
N LYS A 16 6.67 -2.73 3.62
CA LYS A 16 6.67 -4.04 4.30
C LYS A 16 7.44 -4.01 5.62
N ASN A 17 8.61 -3.37 5.64
CA ASN A 17 9.41 -3.24 6.88
C ASN A 17 8.69 -2.42 7.95
N VAL A 18 8.06 -1.31 7.57
CA VAL A 18 7.25 -0.49 8.50
C VAL A 18 6.01 -1.25 8.95
N ALA A 19 5.33 -1.93 8.03
CA ALA A 19 4.10 -2.69 8.30
C ALA A 19 4.32 -3.80 9.33
N LYS A 20 5.41 -4.58 9.20
CA LYS A 20 5.75 -5.62 10.17
C LYS A 20 5.86 -5.07 11.60
N LEU A 21 6.54 -3.93 11.77
CA LEU A 21 6.66 -3.27 13.08
C LEU A 21 5.30 -2.79 13.62
N VAL A 22 4.38 -2.37 12.73
CA VAL A 22 3.03 -1.95 13.11
C VAL A 22 2.17 -3.15 13.48
N CYS A 23 2.24 -4.24 12.71
CA CYS A 23 1.53 -5.49 13.01
C CYS A 23 1.91 -6.05 14.38
N ASP A 24 3.21 -6.13 14.67
CA ASP A 24 3.72 -6.57 15.99
C ASP A 24 3.19 -5.68 17.13
N LYS A 25 3.07 -4.37 16.89
CA LYS A 25 2.61 -3.41 17.91
C LYS A 25 1.11 -3.41 18.13
N LEU A 26 0.33 -3.64 17.07
CA LEU A 26 -1.14 -3.55 17.11
C LEU A 26 -1.82 -4.93 17.14
N ASP A 27 -1.03 -6.01 17.16
CA ASP A 27 -1.51 -7.40 17.10
C ASP A 27 -2.41 -7.65 15.88
N MET A 28 -1.90 -7.28 14.69
CA MET A 28 -2.60 -7.41 13.41
C MET A 28 -1.93 -8.45 12.51
N TYR A 29 -2.72 -9.10 11.66
CA TYR A 29 -2.20 -9.92 10.58
C TYR A 29 -1.58 -9.05 9.48
N PHE A 30 -0.58 -9.60 8.78
CA PHE A 30 0.06 -8.92 7.66
C PHE A 30 -0.31 -9.57 6.34
N VAL A 31 -0.65 -8.77 5.35
CA VAL A 31 -0.90 -9.20 3.97
C VAL A 31 -0.25 -8.22 2.99
N ASP A 32 0.47 -8.79 2.03
CA ASP A 32 0.99 -8.06 0.88
C ASP A 32 0.17 -8.42 -0.36
N VAL A 33 -0.29 -7.41 -1.09
CA VAL A 33 -1.15 -7.61 -2.27
C VAL A 33 -0.36 -8.21 -3.41
N GLU A 34 0.88 -7.79 -3.59
CA GLU A 34 1.76 -8.28 -4.64
C GLU A 34 2.11 -9.75 -4.42
N ASP A 35 2.43 -10.16 -3.18
CA ASP A 35 2.67 -11.58 -2.86
C ASP A 35 1.44 -12.44 -3.14
N MET A 36 0.23 -11.92 -2.89
CA MET A 36 -1.02 -12.63 -3.22
C MET A 36 -1.28 -12.70 -4.72
N LEU A 37 -0.96 -11.63 -5.45
CA LEU A 37 -1.09 -11.61 -6.90
C LEU A 37 -0.10 -12.58 -7.55
N GLU A 38 1.14 -12.60 -7.09
CA GLU A 38 2.16 -13.54 -7.56
C GLU A 38 1.74 -14.99 -7.32
N PHE A 39 1.19 -15.29 -6.15
CA PHE A 39 0.66 -16.62 -5.85
C PHE A 39 -0.46 -17.05 -6.81
N GLU A 40 -1.37 -16.14 -7.18
CA GLU A 40 -2.51 -16.41 -8.06
C GLU A 40 -2.12 -16.43 -9.56
N LEU A 41 -1.13 -15.64 -9.96
CA LEU A 41 -0.72 -15.44 -11.36
C LEU A 41 0.45 -16.35 -11.78
N GLY A 42 1.23 -16.87 -10.84
CA GLY A 42 2.48 -17.58 -11.08
C GLY A 42 3.72 -16.70 -10.93
N ASP A 43 4.86 -17.20 -11.42
CA ASP A 43 6.14 -16.53 -11.28
C ASP A 43 6.24 -15.23 -12.13
N GLU A 44 7.28 -14.43 -11.87
CA GLU A 44 7.53 -13.16 -12.55
C GLU A 44 7.61 -13.30 -14.08
N THR A 45 8.22 -14.39 -14.57
CA THR A 45 8.32 -14.65 -16.02
C THR A 45 6.95 -14.83 -16.64
N HIS A 46 6.06 -15.56 -15.97
CA HIS A 46 4.69 -15.76 -16.41
C HIS A 46 3.90 -14.45 -16.41
N ILE A 47 4.04 -13.66 -15.36
CA ILE A 47 3.41 -12.34 -15.25
C ILE A 47 3.89 -11.40 -16.37
N LEU A 48 5.20 -11.35 -16.65
CA LEU A 48 5.73 -10.53 -17.74
C LEU A 48 5.20 -10.98 -19.11
N ASN A 49 5.07 -12.28 -19.35
CA ASN A 49 4.49 -12.81 -20.57
C ASN A 49 3.00 -12.41 -20.73
N MET A 50 2.24 -12.41 -19.63
CA MET A 50 0.85 -11.94 -19.63
C MET A 50 0.75 -10.46 -19.98
N LEU A 51 1.66 -9.63 -19.48
CA LEU A 51 1.70 -8.19 -19.80
C LEU A 51 1.95 -7.90 -21.28
N GLY A 52 2.56 -8.83 -22.01
CA GLY A 52 2.84 -8.73 -23.43
C GLY A 52 1.62 -8.80 -24.35
N ASN A 53 0.46 -9.28 -23.86
CA ASN A 53 -0.73 -9.46 -24.67
C ASN A 53 -2.02 -8.98 -24.01
N LYS A 54 -3.08 -8.80 -24.82
CA LYS A 54 -4.34 -8.20 -24.36
C LYS A 54 -5.13 -9.12 -23.41
N GLU A 55 -5.13 -10.42 -23.70
CA GLU A 55 -5.83 -11.41 -22.88
C GLU A 55 -5.15 -11.57 -21.53
N GLY A 56 -3.83 -11.63 -21.50
CA GLY A 56 -3.07 -11.67 -20.26
C GLY A 56 -3.31 -10.45 -19.38
N LYS A 57 -3.31 -9.24 -19.96
CA LYS A 57 -3.65 -8.01 -19.22
C LYS A 57 -5.07 -8.03 -18.67
N LYS A 58 -6.02 -8.60 -19.40
CA LYS A 58 -7.39 -8.78 -18.92
C LYS A 58 -7.45 -9.74 -17.75
N TYR A 59 -6.79 -10.89 -17.89
CA TYR A 59 -6.71 -11.90 -16.84
C TYR A 59 -6.08 -11.36 -15.55
N MET A 60 -4.99 -10.62 -15.67
CA MET A 60 -4.35 -9.94 -14.52
C MET A 60 -5.32 -9.00 -13.80
N LYS A 61 -6.05 -8.16 -14.54
CA LYS A 61 -7.07 -7.26 -13.95
C LYS A 61 -8.19 -8.01 -13.25
N GLU A 62 -8.64 -9.12 -13.81
CA GLU A 62 -9.66 -9.97 -13.20
C GLU A 62 -9.14 -10.62 -11.91
N THR A 63 -7.89 -11.07 -11.91
CA THR A 63 -7.22 -11.65 -10.74
C THR A 63 -7.00 -10.60 -9.66
N GLU A 64 -6.56 -9.39 -10.01
CA GLU A 64 -6.46 -8.26 -9.10
C GLU A 64 -7.81 -8.00 -8.38
N VAL A 65 -8.92 -7.97 -9.13
CA VAL A 65 -10.25 -7.80 -8.54
C VAL A 65 -10.61 -8.91 -7.56
N LYS A 66 -10.24 -10.17 -7.86
CA LYS A 66 -10.47 -11.32 -6.97
C LYS A 66 -9.65 -11.21 -5.70
N VAL A 67 -8.35 -10.91 -5.83
CA VAL A 67 -7.42 -10.74 -4.70
C VAL A 67 -7.91 -9.61 -3.78
N VAL A 68 -8.23 -8.45 -4.32
CA VAL A 68 -8.72 -7.31 -3.51
C VAL A 68 -10.06 -7.61 -2.85
N LYS A 69 -10.96 -8.34 -3.51
CA LYS A 69 -12.22 -8.80 -2.87
C LYS A 69 -11.93 -9.70 -1.67
N ARG A 70 -11.00 -10.64 -1.81
CA ARG A 70 -10.59 -11.55 -0.74
C ARG A 70 -9.96 -10.80 0.42
N ILE A 71 -9.04 -9.88 0.14
CA ILE A 71 -8.39 -9.03 1.15
C ILE A 71 -9.43 -8.17 1.89
N ALA A 72 -10.39 -7.59 1.18
CA ALA A 72 -11.44 -6.77 1.78
C ALA A 72 -12.39 -7.56 2.71
N SER A 73 -12.37 -8.89 2.68
CA SER A 73 -13.11 -9.73 3.62
C SER A 73 -12.32 -10.13 4.87
N PHE A 74 -11.04 -9.78 4.95
CA PHE A 74 -10.23 -10.04 6.12
C PHE A 74 -10.57 -9.06 7.24
N GLU A 75 -10.27 -9.45 8.48
CA GLU A 75 -10.43 -8.63 9.66
C GLU A 75 -9.10 -8.53 10.40
N ASN A 76 -8.91 -7.46 11.15
CA ASN A 76 -7.69 -7.20 11.93
C ASN A 76 -6.40 -7.36 11.11
N THR A 77 -6.42 -6.87 9.86
CA THR A 77 -5.35 -7.09 8.89
C THR A 77 -4.73 -5.76 8.44
N LEU A 78 -3.40 -5.70 8.45
CA LEU A 78 -2.65 -4.65 7.78
C LEU A 78 -2.25 -5.13 6.38
N VAL A 79 -2.70 -4.40 5.38
CA VAL A 79 -2.49 -4.67 3.96
C VAL A 79 -1.45 -3.71 3.41
N CYS A 80 -0.41 -4.21 2.77
CA CYS A 80 0.49 -3.40 1.93
C CYS A 80 0.07 -3.49 0.48
N ILE A 81 0.05 -2.35 -0.20
CA ILE A 81 -0.23 -2.26 -1.62
C ILE A 81 0.64 -1.20 -2.29
N GLU A 82 1.21 -1.53 -3.42
CA GLU A 82 1.89 -0.57 -4.27
C GLU A 82 0.88 0.22 -5.13
N PRO A 83 1.11 1.52 -5.35
CA PRO A 83 0.33 2.32 -6.29
C PRO A 83 0.76 2.03 -7.73
N THR A 84 0.64 0.78 -8.15
CA THR A 84 1.00 0.32 -9.49
C THR A 84 -0.10 0.61 -10.52
N THR A 85 0.19 0.36 -11.78
CA THR A 85 -0.78 0.47 -12.88
C THR A 85 -1.93 -0.52 -12.78
N LEU A 86 -1.78 -1.56 -11.97
CA LEU A 86 -2.80 -2.59 -11.76
C LEU A 86 -3.90 -2.15 -10.79
N PHE A 87 -3.62 -1.15 -9.93
CA PHE A 87 -4.55 -0.72 -8.92
C PHE A 87 -5.66 0.19 -9.48
N SER A 88 -6.86 -0.34 -9.58
CA SER A 88 -8.02 0.40 -10.09
C SER A 88 -8.73 1.21 -9.00
N ASN A 89 -9.36 2.34 -9.37
CA ASN A 89 -10.16 3.15 -8.44
C ASN A 89 -11.25 2.30 -7.75
N LYS A 90 -11.88 1.35 -8.47
CA LYS A 90 -12.91 0.46 -7.90
C LYS A 90 -12.34 -0.45 -6.79
N ASN A 91 -11.11 -0.93 -6.94
CA ASN A 91 -10.45 -1.73 -5.93
C ASN A 91 -10.05 -0.88 -4.72
N PHE A 92 -9.56 0.34 -4.97
CA PHE A 92 -9.28 1.31 -3.93
C PHE A 92 -10.54 1.64 -3.09
N ASP A 93 -11.66 1.96 -3.75
CA ASP A 93 -12.93 2.23 -3.08
C ASP A 93 -13.44 1.02 -2.26
N ARG A 94 -13.14 -0.20 -2.72
CA ARG A 94 -13.48 -1.42 -1.99
C ARG A 94 -12.66 -1.55 -0.71
N LEU A 95 -11.36 -1.30 -0.75
CA LEU A 95 -10.50 -1.29 0.43
C LEU A 95 -10.89 -0.18 1.42
N LYS A 96 -11.24 1.01 0.93
CA LYS A 96 -11.71 2.12 1.78
C LYS A 96 -12.93 1.78 2.65
N LYS A 97 -13.76 0.82 2.23
CA LYS A 97 -14.95 0.40 3.01
C LYS A 97 -14.59 -0.41 4.25
N THR A 98 -13.48 -1.16 4.22
CA THR A 98 -13.07 -2.08 5.27
C THR A 98 -11.78 -1.70 5.98
N SER A 99 -11.02 -0.76 5.40
CA SER A 99 -9.71 -0.33 5.89
C SER A 99 -9.64 1.17 6.14
N TYR A 100 -8.82 1.55 7.11
CA TYR A 100 -8.28 2.90 7.21
C TYR A 100 -7.09 3.00 6.26
N ILE A 101 -7.10 3.98 5.38
CA ILE A 101 -6.08 4.17 4.37
C ILE A 101 -4.96 5.04 4.92
N VAL A 102 -3.75 4.55 4.86
CA VAL A 102 -2.53 5.23 5.29
C VAL A 102 -1.59 5.38 4.10
N TYR A 103 -1.33 6.59 3.67
CA TYR A 103 -0.37 6.88 2.62
C TYR A 103 1.00 7.19 3.19
N LEU A 104 1.97 6.31 2.94
CA LEU A 104 3.39 6.52 3.27
C LEU A 104 4.05 7.26 2.10
N GLN A 105 3.95 8.58 2.12
CA GLN A 105 4.42 9.44 1.05
C GLN A 105 5.94 9.53 1.05
N ILE A 106 6.57 9.27 -0.10
CA ILE A 106 8.01 9.50 -0.32
C ILE A 106 8.14 10.33 -1.58
N SER A 107 8.65 11.55 -1.47
CA SER A 107 8.80 12.44 -2.62
C SER A 107 9.88 11.95 -3.59
N PRO A 108 9.77 12.26 -4.89
CA PRO A 108 10.72 11.81 -5.92
C PRO A 108 12.18 12.07 -5.59
N LYS A 109 12.47 13.24 -5.01
CA LYS A 109 13.82 13.63 -4.57
C LYS A 109 14.50 12.60 -3.64
N PHE A 110 13.71 11.82 -2.90
CA PHE A 110 14.22 10.87 -1.91
C PHE A 110 13.99 9.40 -2.32
N LEU A 111 13.30 9.15 -3.44
CA LEU A 111 12.96 7.80 -3.87
C LEU A 111 14.21 6.94 -4.09
N SER A 112 15.16 7.38 -4.93
CA SER A 112 16.39 6.63 -5.25
C SER A 112 17.18 6.27 -3.99
N LYS A 113 17.39 7.28 -3.12
CA LYS A 113 18.10 7.06 -1.85
C LYS A 113 17.40 6.05 -0.95
N ARG A 114 16.07 6.08 -0.88
CA ARG A 114 15.31 5.15 -0.06
C ARG A 114 15.32 3.75 -0.64
N ALA A 115 15.18 3.63 -1.95
CA ALA A 115 15.23 2.36 -2.64
C ALA A 115 16.57 1.65 -2.43
N GLU A 116 17.69 2.37 -2.53
CA GLU A 116 19.03 1.82 -2.20
C GLU A 116 19.09 1.29 -0.76
N GLU A 117 18.58 2.06 0.21
CA GLU A 117 18.59 1.68 1.63
C GLU A 117 17.71 0.45 1.92
N THR A 118 16.62 0.26 1.20
CA THR A 118 15.63 -0.82 1.42
C THR A 118 15.71 -1.93 0.39
N LYS A 119 16.64 -1.82 -0.56
CA LYS A 119 16.84 -2.78 -1.67
C LYS A 119 15.59 -2.93 -2.55
N ASP A 120 14.83 -1.86 -2.69
CA ASP A 120 13.74 -1.79 -3.66
C ASP A 120 14.33 -1.68 -5.08
N ILE A 121 13.74 -2.42 -6.02
CA ILE A 121 14.04 -2.28 -7.44
C ILE A 121 13.17 -1.14 -7.96
N ILE A 122 13.79 -0.09 -8.51
CA ILE A 122 13.07 1.07 -9.04
C ILE A 122 13.39 1.35 -10.50
N ASP A 123 12.32 1.65 -11.25
CA ASP A 123 12.40 2.48 -12.45
C ASP A 123 12.06 3.92 -12.05
N GLU A 124 13.09 4.78 -11.98
CA GLU A 124 12.94 6.17 -11.53
C GLU A 124 11.95 6.97 -12.38
N LYS A 125 11.90 6.72 -13.70
CA LYS A 125 10.95 7.39 -14.58
C LYS A 125 9.52 6.97 -14.25
N PHE A 126 9.31 5.67 -14.08
CA PHE A 126 8.00 5.14 -13.73
C PHE A 126 7.51 5.67 -12.39
N LEU A 127 8.36 5.64 -11.35
CA LEU A 127 8.00 6.13 -10.02
C LEU A 127 7.74 7.64 -10.00
N THR A 128 8.50 8.42 -10.77
CA THR A 128 8.26 9.87 -10.88
C THR A 128 6.92 10.16 -11.55
N ILE A 129 6.57 9.43 -12.62
CA ILE A 129 5.27 9.55 -13.29
C ILE A 129 4.14 9.12 -12.34
N ALA A 130 4.27 7.95 -11.71
CA ALA A 130 3.28 7.42 -10.77
C ALA A 130 3.05 8.36 -9.58
N PHE A 131 4.12 8.97 -9.04
CA PHE A 131 4.01 9.99 -8.00
C PHE A 131 3.25 11.21 -8.51
N THR A 132 3.66 11.77 -9.66
CA THR A 132 3.06 13.00 -10.22
C THR A 132 1.57 12.83 -10.50
N GLU A 133 1.17 11.68 -11.05
CA GLU A 133 -0.22 11.40 -11.44
C GLU A 133 -1.12 11.00 -10.26
N LYS A 134 -0.57 10.34 -9.26
CA LYS A 134 -1.37 9.66 -8.22
C LYS A 134 -1.20 10.26 -6.82
N ASP A 135 -0.13 10.99 -6.54
CA ASP A 135 0.16 11.53 -5.21
C ASP A 135 -1.01 12.32 -4.64
N LYS A 136 -1.53 13.26 -5.41
CA LYS A 136 -2.68 14.07 -4.99
C LYS A 136 -3.89 13.20 -4.67
N MET A 137 -4.18 12.20 -5.50
CA MET A 137 -5.32 11.29 -5.28
C MET A 137 -5.15 10.51 -3.96
N TYR A 138 -3.94 10.04 -3.65
CA TYR A 138 -3.69 9.32 -2.39
C TYR A 138 -3.73 10.25 -1.19
N VAL A 139 -3.19 11.47 -1.30
CA VAL A 139 -3.29 12.49 -0.24
C VAL A 139 -4.75 12.80 0.07
N ASP A 140 -5.56 13.09 -0.96
CA ASP A 140 -6.96 13.51 -0.81
C ASP A 140 -7.87 12.37 -0.31
N ASN A 141 -7.47 11.12 -0.47
CA ASN A 141 -8.29 9.94 -0.16
C ASN A 141 -7.77 9.07 0.99
N SER A 142 -6.69 9.45 1.65
CA SER A 142 -6.16 8.72 2.80
C SER A 142 -6.65 9.29 4.12
N ASP A 143 -6.92 8.42 5.08
CA ASP A 143 -7.28 8.79 6.45
C ASP A 143 -6.05 9.36 7.20
N ILE A 144 -4.86 8.86 6.87
CA ILE A 144 -3.58 9.32 7.41
C ILE A 144 -2.56 9.47 6.27
N VAL A 145 -1.89 10.61 6.20
CA VAL A 145 -0.75 10.83 5.31
C VAL A 145 0.50 11.07 6.16
N LEU A 146 1.53 10.24 5.97
CA LEU A 146 2.82 10.39 6.62
C LEU A 146 3.91 10.62 5.58
N ASN A 147 4.53 11.81 5.59
CA ASN A 147 5.70 12.05 4.76
C ASN A 147 6.91 11.30 5.33
N CYS A 148 7.31 10.25 4.62
CA CYS A 148 8.40 9.34 4.99
C CYS A 148 9.73 9.67 4.31
N SER A 149 9.80 10.72 3.48
CA SER A 149 10.97 11.07 2.66
C SER A 149 12.30 11.06 3.41
N VAL A 150 12.30 11.55 4.66
CA VAL A 150 13.50 11.66 5.50
C VAL A 150 13.54 10.65 6.65
N TYR A 151 12.57 9.74 6.75
CA TYR A 151 12.48 8.82 7.88
C TYR A 151 12.92 7.41 7.49
N LYS A 152 13.87 6.84 8.25
CA LYS A 152 14.11 5.39 8.26
C LYS A 152 12.94 4.67 8.94
N GLU A 153 12.79 3.38 8.68
CA GLU A 153 11.62 2.57 9.04
C GLU A 153 11.25 2.69 10.53
N LYS A 154 12.24 2.57 11.44
CA LYS A 154 12.00 2.71 12.89
C LYS A 154 11.44 4.07 13.29
N LYS A 155 11.85 5.14 12.60
CA LYS A 155 11.35 6.49 12.90
C LYS A 155 9.98 6.71 12.26
N ALA A 156 9.77 6.20 11.05
CA ALA A 156 8.47 6.18 10.39
C ALA A 156 7.45 5.42 11.24
N PHE A 157 7.79 4.22 11.71
CA PHE A 157 6.97 3.44 12.62
C PHE A 157 6.51 4.22 13.85
N LYS A 158 7.46 4.86 14.59
CA LYS A 158 7.11 5.64 15.78
C LYS A 158 6.14 6.80 15.47
N LYS A 159 6.38 7.51 14.37
CA LYS A 159 5.52 8.59 13.90
C LYS A 159 4.13 8.07 13.51
N LEU A 160 4.10 6.94 12.83
CA LEU A 160 2.88 6.32 12.37
C LEU A 160 2.00 5.82 13.52
N ILE A 161 2.57 5.12 14.50
CA ILE A 161 1.82 4.71 15.71
C ILE A 161 1.23 5.93 16.43
N SER A 162 1.99 7.03 16.55
CA SER A 162 1.47 8.27 17.13
C SER A 162 0.30 8.84 16.31
N ALA A 163 0.41 8.85 14.97
CA ALA A 163 -0.64 9.34 14.08
C ALA A 163 -1.90 8.47 14.14
N ILE A 164 -1.75 7.14 14.11
CA ILE A 164 -2.85 6.17 14.23
C ILE A 164 -3.58 6.38 15.56
N ASN A 165 -2.87 6.44 16.68
CA ASN A 165 -3.46 6.66 17.99
C ASN A 165 -4.21 8.00 18.09
N SER A 166 -3.66 9.05 17.50
CA SER A 166 -4.29 10.37 17.47
C SER A 166 -5.54 10.38 16.60
N PHE A 167 -5.52 9.68 15.48
CA PHE A 167 -6.66 9.54 14.58
C PHE A 167 -7.83 8.84 15.28
N PHE A 168 -7.60 7.67 15.90
CA PHE A 168 -8.64 6.95 16.63
C PHE A 168 -9.18 7.66 17.86
N LYS A 169 -8.35 8.48 18.53
CA LYS A 169 -8.84 9.32 19.65
C LYS A 169 -9.79 10.42 19.18
N LYS A 170 -9.56 10.98 18.00
CA LYS A 170 -10.45 12.00 17.41
C LYS A 170 -11.77 11.40 16.97
N SER A 171 -11.72 10.28 16.24
CA SER A 171 -12.93 9.60 15.75
C SER A 171 -13.88 9.20 16.88
N LYS A 172 -13.36 8.75 18.04
CA LYS A 172 -14.19 8.44 19.21
C LYS A 172 -14.88 9.66 19.84
N LYS A 173 -14.27 10.84 19.76
CA LYS A 173 -14.85 12.09 20.29
C LYS A 173 -15.91 12.70 19.37
N GLU A 174 -15.93 12.33 18.11
CA GLU A 174 -16.91 12.79 17.13
C GLU A 174 -18.17 11.90 17.12
N GLU A 175 -18.09 10.72 17.71
CA GLU A 175 -19.21 9.78 17.86
C GLU A 175 -19.96 9.92 19.23
N GLU A 176 -19.40 10.67 20.18
CA GLU A 176 -20.01 11.05 21.47
C GLU A 176 -20.74 12.41 21.36
#